data_f817c6d46d8c74289745b3e0ac451566
#
_entry.id   f817c6d46d8c74289745b3e0ac451566
#
_cell.length_a   1.000
_cell.length_b   1.000
_cell.length_c   1.000
_cell.angle_alpha   90.00
_cell.angle_beta   90.00
_cell.angle_gamma   90.00
#
_symmetry.space_group_name_H-M   'P 1'
#
loop_
_entity.id
_entity.type
_entity.pdbx_description
1 polymer ?
#
loop_
_entity_poly.entity_id
_entity_poly.type
_entity_poly.pdbx_seq_one_letter_code
_entity_poly.pdbx_strand_id
1 'polypeptide(L)'
;MSNVLRQMIDEWAGYPSIMGKAFRYRTFLSCLLVFMLLPVTVTGEEEPAWKSNGIDPATWTDGPVVEDTPMQYSYFGDPVFAIDVTYTPGHFQSEVSGTIVIELFPQWAPITVENMIEHIEDGLYDGIFFHRVINDFVTQSGDPECKANGVYVPGLPAQCGSGGTGETIPLEHNENLSHVDGAIGMARGTEEDSADSQWYIAETEAHGLDPENRDDGGYATFGIVRDGMSHVRAIAEVPTSDDPTGTDLDNPFSTAGRPVYETKINSITMIGVADPNGELSIQTSSEETESSVGTTVVFAGLFVFVALGIGYVIIKNNSEEEATIYEAELIEEKDTSKTT
;
A
#
# COMPACT_ATOMS: atom_id res chain seq x y z
N MET A 1 -1.65 -21.77 13.96
CA MET A 1 -1.02 -22.28 15.21
C MET A 1 0.38 -22.68 14.85
N SER A 2 1.39 -21.87 15.23
CA SER A 2 2.76 -21.97 14.74
C SER A 2 3.44 -23.30 15.11
N ASN A 3 4.36 -23.75 14.25
CA ASN A 3 5.15 -24.97 14.47
C ASN A 3 5.91 -25.00 15.82
N VAL A 4 6.19 -23.81 16.38
CA VAL A 4 6.83 -23.67 17.70
C VAL A 4 5.96 -24.19 18.84
N LEU A 5 4.65 -23.96 18.78
CA LEU A 5 3.71 -24.43 19.83
C LEU A 5 3.57 -25.95 19.78
N ARG A 6 3.64 -26.56 18.61
CA ARG A 6 3.59 -28.02 18.43
C ARG A 6 4.86 -28.68 18.98
N GLN A 7 6.01 -28.11 18.71
CA GLN A 7 7.30 -28.63 19.19
C GLN A 7 7.42 -28.57 20.73
N MET A 8 6.91 -27.48 21.36
CA MET A 8 6.87 -27.38 22.81
C MET A 8 5.92 -28.39 23.47
N ILE A 9 4.81 -28.73 22.84
CA ILE A 9 3.86 -29.73 23.36
C ILE A 9 4.46 -31.15 23.27
N ASP A 10 5.18 -31.47 22.19
CA ASP A 10 5.81 -32.78 22.00
C ASP A 10 7.01 -33.00 22.94
N GLU A 11 7.80 -31.99 23.23
CA GLU A 11 8.88 -32.04 24.23
C GLU A 11 8.35 -32.28 25.66
N TRP A 12 7.18 -31.73 26.01
CA TRP A 12 6.54 -31.93 27.33
C TRP A 12 5.92 -33.31 27.53
N ALA A 13 5.57 -34.00 26.46
CA ALA A 13 4.98 -35.34 26.53
C ALA A 13 6.00 -36.43 26.94
N GLY A 14 7.30 -36.15 26.86
CA GLY A 14 8.40 -37.11 27.10
C GLY A 14 8.96 -37.15 28.53
N TYR A 15 8.50 -36.34 29.50
CA TYR A 15 9.03 -36.33 30.86
C TYR A 15 8.36 -37.39 31.77
N PRO A 16 9.14 -38.20 32.53
CA PRO A 16 8.60 -39.27 33.35
C PRO A 16 7.80 -38.76 34.58
N SER A 17 6.81 -39.53 34.95
CA SER A 17 5.69 -39.24 35.87
C SER A 17 6.04 -39.17 37.35
N ILE A 18 6.93 -38.26 37.76
CA ILE A 18 7.28 -38.09 39.20
C ILE A 18 6.51 -36.93 39.87
N MET A 19 5.80 -36.10 39.07
CA MET A 19 5.00 -34.99 39.62
C MET A 19 3.51 -35.34 39.58
N GLY A 20 2.84 -35.26 40.73
CA GLY A 20 1.40 -35.57 40.85
C GLY A 20 0.56 -34.70 39.92
N LYS A 21 -0.62 -35.25 39.53
CA LYS A 21 -1.56 -34.63 38.56
C LYS A 21 -1.89 -33.17 38.93
N ALA A 22 -2.02 -32.87 40.23
CA ALA A 22 -2.34 -31.51 40.71
C ALA A 22 -1.23 -30.48 40.46
N PHE A 23 0.05 -30.89 40.49
CA PHE A 23 1.19 -29.99 40.17
C PHE A 23 1.26 -29.67 38.68
N ARG A 24 0.94 -30.62 37.81
CA ARG A 24 0.90 -30.44 36.36
C ARG A 24 -0.19 -29.44 35.95
N TYR A 25 -1.37 -29.53 36.56
CA TYR A 25 -2.46 -28.59 36.28
C TYR A 25 -2.14 -27.18 36.78
N ARG A 26 -1.51 -27.03 37.96
CA ARG A 26 -1.12 -25.72 38.49
C ARG A 26 -0.05 -25.04 37.64
N THR A 27 0.94 -25.79 37.18
CA THR A 27 2.01 -25.23 36.30
C THR A 27 1.46 -24.88 34.90
N PHE A 28 0.62 -25.74 34.35
CA PHE A 28 -0.04 -25.48 33.06
C PHE A 28 -0.96 -24.26 33.12
N LEU A 29 -1.76 -24.11 34.18
CA LEU A 29 -2.62 -22.98 34.39
C LEU A 29 -1.85 -21.68 34.62
N SER A 30 -0.73 -21.74 35.34
CA SER A 30 0.17 -20.58 35.53
C SER A 30 0.85 -20.15 34.25
N CYS A 31 1.33 -21.08 33.42
CA CYS A 31 1.89 -20.77 32.10
C CYS A 31 0.84 -20.20 31.13
N LEU A 32 -0.38 -20.74 31.15
CA LEU A 32 -1.50 -20.23 30.35
C LEU A 32 -1.88 -18.81 30.79
N LEU A 33 -1.87 -18.53 32.10
CA LEU A 33 -2.17 -17.21 32.63
C LEU A 33 -1.08 -16.17 32.31
N VAL A 34 0.19 -16.58 32.31
CA VAL A 34 1.32 -15.72 31.88
C VAL A 34 1.25 -15.43 30.38
N PHE A 35 0.85 -16.41 29.56
CA PHE A 35 0.64 -16.20 28.13
C PHE A 35 -0.55 -15.28 27.82
N MET A 36 -1.62 -15.30 28.64
CA MET A 36 -2.76 -14.37 28.50
C MET A 36 -2.45 -12.96 29.02
N LEU A 37 -1.38 -12.79 29.84
CA LEU A 37 -0.95 -11.49 30.34
C LEU A 37 0.12 -10.81 29.48
N LEU A 38 0.61 -11.49 28.45
CA LEU A 38 1.45 -10.80 27.45
C LEU A 38 0.51 -9.85 26.70
N PRO A 39 0.82 -8.55 26.66
CA PRO A 39 0.09 -7.64 25.80
C PRO A 39 0.25 -8.18 24.38
N VAL A 40 -0.84 -8.62 23.78
CA VAL A 40 -0.92 -8.74 22.32
C VAL A 40 -0.90 -7.29 21.85
N THR A 41 0.28 -6.78 21.58
CA THR A 41 0.40 -5.62 20.73
C THR A 41 -0.08 -6.09 19.36
N VAL A 42 -1.35 -5.91 19.09
CA VAL A 42 -1.82 -5.78 17.73
C VAL A 42 -1.15 -4.46 17.29
N THR A 43 -0.01 -4.57 16.66
CA THR A 43 0.49 -3.50 15.81
C THR A 43 -0.52 -3.48 14.67
N GLY A 44 -1.59 -2.69 14.79
CA GLY A 44 -2.31 -2.21 13.64
C GLY A 44 -1.26 -1.55 12.78
N GLU A 45 -1.15 -1.96 11.54
CA GLU A 45 -0.37 -1.23 10.55
C GLU A 45 -0.90 0.19 10.59
N GLU A 46 -0.06 1.13 10.98
CA GLU A 46 -0.46 2.53 11.12
C GLU A 46 -0.79 3.01 9.71
N GLU A 47 -2.01 3.45 9.48
CA GLU A 47 -2.40 3.93 8.15
C GLU A 47 -1.43 5.02 7.69
N PRO A 48 -0.99 5.00 6.42
CA PRO A 48 -0.09 6.01 5.88
C PRO A 48 -0.65 7.42 6.10
N ALA A 49 0.21 8.33 6.56
CA ALA A 49 -0.19 9.68 6.94
C ALA A 49 -0.87 10.48 5.79
N TRP A 50 -0.55 10.16 4.54
CA TRP A 50 -1.14 10.81 3.38
C TRP A 50 -2.66 10.55 3.26
N LYS A 51 -3.19 9.41 3.74
CA LYS A 51 -4.63 9.11 3.70
C LYS A 51 -5.48 10.06 4.53
N SER A 52 -4.88 10.74 5.51
CA SER A 52 -5.55 11.75 6.33
C SER A 52 -5.27 13.19 5.87
N ASN A 53 -4.49 13.39 4.80
CA ASN A 53 -4.17 14.71 4.26
C ASN A 53 -5.11 15.06 3.10
N GLY A 54 -6.14 15.87 3.36
CA GLY A 54 -7.09 16.34 2.34
C GLY A 54 -6.48 17.44 1.46
N ILE A 55 -6.57 17.28 0.15
CA ILE A 55 -6.11 18.25 -0.84
C ILE A 55 -7.32 18.87 -1.51
N ASP A 56 -7.43 20.20 -1.43
CA ASP A 56 -8.48 20.96 -2.12
C ASP A 56 -8.17 21.03 -3.63
N PRO A 57 -8.99 20.42 -4.51
CA PRO A 57 -8.81 20.48 -5.96
C PRO A 57 -8.81 21.91 -6.55
N ALA A 58 -9.39 22.88 -5.85
CA ALA A 58 -9.38 24.28 -6.29
C ALA A 58 -7.97 24.91 -6.26
N THR A 59 -7.00 24.26 -5.64
CA THR A 59 -5.59 24.69 -5.63
C THR A 59 -4.84 24.35 -6.91
N TRP A 60 -5.36 23.44 -7.72
CA TRP A 60 -4.77 23.03 -9.00
C TRP A 60 -5.08 24.05 -10.10
N THR A 61 -4.06 24.46 -10.84
CA THR A 61 -4.16 25.56 -11.80
C THR A 61 -3.63 25.26 -13.19
N ASP A 62 -2.93 24.14 -13.37
CA ASP A 62 -2.27 23.72 -14.60
C ASP A 62 -2.65 22.26 -14.95
N GLY A 63 -3.95 21.97 -14.94
CA GLY A 63 -4.50 20.70 -15.39
C GLY A 63 -4.95 20.71 -16.85
N PRO A 64 -5.22 19.55 -17.44
CA PRO A 64 -5.83 19.44 -18.77
C PRO A 64 -7.25 19.99 -18.75
N VAL A 65 -7.73 20.40 -19.91
CA VAL A 65 -9.14 20.75 -20.11
C VAL A 65 -9.86 19.50 -20.61
N VAL A 66 -10.64 18.87 -19.76
CA VAL A 66 -11.37 17.65 -20.04
C VAL A 66 -12.86 17.88 -19.86
N GLU A 67 -13.68 17.50 -20.81
CA GLU A 67 -15.14 17.71 -20.82
C GLU A 67 -15.85 16.37 -21.12
N ASP A 68 -17.10 16.28 -20.73
CA ASP A 68 -18.01 15.16 -21.05
C ASP A 68 -17.53 13.77 -20.58
N THR A 69 -16.69 13.70 -19.57
CA THR A 69 -16.22 12.46 -18.94
C THR A 69 -16.26 12.56 -17.42
N PRO A 70 -16.49 11.45 -16.67
CA PRO A 70 -16.38 11.43 -15.22
C PRO A 70 -15.00 11.84 -14.70
N MET A 71 -13.92 11.64 -15.47
CA MET A 71 -12.56 12.00 -15.11
C MET A 71 -12.34 13.52 -14.95
N GLN A 72 -13.27 14.36 -15.41
CA GLN A 72 -13.22 15.83 -15.19
C GLN A 72 -13.39 16.22 -13.72
N TYR A 73 -14.01 15.35 -12.90
CA TYR A 73 -14.30 15.64 -11.49
C TYR A 73 -13.28 14.99 -10.56
N SER A 74 -13.04 15.64 -9.41
CA SER A 74 -12.31 15.04 -8.29
C SER A 74 -13.29 14.46 -7.29
N TYR A 75 -12.98 13.27 -6.78
CA TYR A 75 -13.86 12.56 -5.85
C TYR A 75 -13.21 12.48 -4.47
N PHE A 76 -14.01 12.66 -3.44
CA PHE A 76 -13.54 12.60 -2.05
C PHE A 76 -12.86 11.25 -1.76
N GLY A 77 -11.64 11.32 -1.24
CA GLY A 77 -10.85 10.14 -0.86
C GLY A 77 -9.99 9.55 -1.98
N ASP A 78 -10.09 10.05 -3.22
CA ASP A 78 -9.24 9.59 -4.32
C ASP A 78 -7.76 9.89 -4.02
N PRO A 79 -6.85 8.90 -4.10
CA PRO A 79 -5.43 9.09 -3.82
C PRO A 79 -4.78 10.09 -4.78
N VAL A 80 -3.91 10.94 -4.23
CA VAL A 80 -3.16 11.93 -5.01
C VAL A 80 -1.67 11.78 -4.76
N PHE A 81 -0.89 11.76 -5.83
CA PHE A 81 0.57 11.76 -5.74
C PHE A 81 1.21 12.86 -6.57
N ALA A 82 2.44 13.21 -6.22
CA ALA A 82 3.26 14.18 -6.92
C ALA A 82 4.50 13.52 -7.52
N ILE A 83 4.82 13.88 -8.76
CA ILE A 83 6.05 13.49 -9.46
C ILE A 83 6.95 14.71 -9.54
N ASP A 84 8.09 14.68 -8.88
CA ASP A 84 9.13 15.69 -9.06
C ASP A 84 10.01 15.32 -10.23
N VAL A 85 10.05 16.16 -11.26
CA VAL A 85 10.75 15.92 -12.52
C VAL A 85 11.85 16.93 -12.75
N THR A 86 12.85 16.49 -13.52
CA THR A 86 13.93 17.35 -14.06
C THR A 86 14.18 16.95 -15.50
N TYR A 87 14.22 17.93 -16.41
CA TYR A 87 14.42 17.70 -17.85
C TYR A 87 15.10 18.87 -18.52
N THR A 88 15.69 18.65 -19.68
CA THR A 88 16.28 19.69 -20.54
C THR A 88 15.37 19.89 -21.76
N PRO A 89 14.65 21.02 -21.89
CA PRO A 89 13.65 21.23 -22.92
C PRO A 89 14.19 21.22 -24.35
N GLY A 90 15.44 21.55 -24.54
CA GLY A 90 16.05 21.64 -25.89
C GLY A 90 17.56 21.77 -25.87
N HIS A 91 18.15 21.69 -27.07
CA HIS A 91 19.58 21.88 -27.23
C HIS A 91 19.99 23.28 -26.75
N PHE A 92 21.07 23.35 -25.97
CA PHE A 92 21.62 24.59 -25.40
C PHE A 92 20.69 25.31 -24.41
N GLN A 93 19.65 24.65 -23.92
CA GLN A 93 18.79 25.17 -22.85
C GLN A 93 19.24 24.64 -21.49
N SER A 94 18.92 25.39 -20.45
CA SER A 94 19.13 24.96 -19.07
C SER A 94 18.12 23.93 -18.66
N GLU A 95 18.52 23.08 -17.73
CA GLU A 95 17.65 22.15 -17.05
C GLU A 95 16.50 22.87 -16.33
N VAL A 96 15.32 22.27 -16.35
CA VAL A 96 14.09 22.73 -15.71
C VAL A 96 13.64 21.66 -14.72
N SER A 97 13.23 22.08 -13.53
CA SER A 97 12.57 21.21 -12.55
C SER A 97 11.11 21.63 -12.41
N GLY A 98 10.25 20.65 -12.13
CA GLY A 98 8.83 20.88 -11.92
C GLY A 98 8.17 19.73 -11.19
N THR A 99 6.90 19.92 -10.86
CA THR A 99 6.07 18.92 -10.18
C THR A 99 4.82 18.67 -11.01
N ILE A 100 4.47 17.39 -11.19
CA ILE A 100 3.24 16.94 -11.83
C ILE A 100 2.38 16.28 -10.76
N VAL A 101 1.14 16.69 -10.60
CA VAL A 101 0.18 16.14 -9.62
C VAL A 101 -0.83 15.29 -10.33
N ILE A 102 -1.05 14.07 -9.84
CA ILE A 102 -1.96 13.09 -10.44
C ILE A 102 -2.93 12.59 -9.37
N GLU A 103 -4.21 12.56 -9.72
CA GLU A 103 -5.29 11.91 -8.96
C GLU A 103 -5.61 10.56 -9.57
N LEU A 104 -5.76 9.54 -8.73
CA LEU A 104 -6.06 8.16 -9.09
C LEU A 104 -7.53 7.83 -8.83
N PHE A 105 -8.10 6.87 -9.56
CA PHE A 105 -9.50 6.48 -9.49
C PHE A 105 -9.69 5.02 -9.01
N PRO A 106 -9.49 4.73 -7.71
CA PRO A 106 -9.61 3.36 -7.17
C PRO A 106 -11.01 2.78 -7.30
N GLN A 107 -12.05 3.62 -7.41
CA GLN A 107 -13.42 3.19 -7.62
C GLN A 107 -13.66 2.53 -9.01
N TRP A 108 -12.75 2.74 -9.96
CA TRP A 108 -12.87 2.24 -11.33
C TRP A 108 -11.73 1.32 -11.78
N ALA A 109 -10.55 1.47 -11.17
CA ALA A 109 -9.37 0.64 -11.44
C ALA A 109 -8.61 0.29 -10.13
N PRO A 110 -9.25 -0.47 -9.20
CA PRO A 110 -8.71 -0.70 -7.86
C PRO A 110 -7.37 -1.43 -7.87
N ILE A 111 -7.19 -2.46 -8.70
CA ILE A 111 -5.96 -3.26 -8.74
C ILE A 111 -4.80 -2.44 -9.30
N THR A 112 -5.04 -1.70 -10.38
CA THR A 112 -4.03 -0.86 -11.03
C THR A 112 -3.61 0.29 -10.12
N VAL A 113 -4.57 0.89 -9.41
CA VAL A 113 -4.30 1.96 -8.42
C VAL A 113 -3.50 1.43 -7.24
N GLU A 114 -3.87 0.26 -6.67
CA GLU A 114 -3.15 -0.36 -5.56
C GLU A 114 -1.69 -0.68 -5.96
N ASN A 115 -1.47 -1.29 -7.12
CA ASN A 115 -0.15 -1.56 -7.67
C ASN A 115 0.69 -0.27 -7.80
N MET A 116 0.11 0.82 -8.31
CA MET A 116 0.80 2.11 -8.42
C MET A 116 1.20 2.67 -7.06
N ILE A 117 0.29 2.61 -6.06
CA ILE A 117 0.55 3.11 -4.71
C ILE A 117 1.65 2.29 -4.02
N GLU A 118 1.61 0.96 -4.10
CA GLU A 118 2.65 0.09 -3.54
C GLU A 118 4.03 0.42 -4.11
N HIS A 119 4.14 0.58 -5.42
CA HIS A 119 5.40 0.95 -6.07
C HIS A 119 5.90 2.34 -5.68
N ILE A 120 4.99 3.31 -5.44
CA ILE A 120 5.33 4.64 -4.95
C ILE A 120 5.86 4.54 -3.50
N GLU A 121 5.16 3.84 -2.63
CA GLU A 121 5.54 3.69 -1.21
C GLU A 121 6.87 2.94 -1.04
N ASP A 122 7.16 1.99 -1.93
CA ASP A 122 8.43 1.27 -2.00
C ASP A 122 9.59 2.10 -2.62
N GLY A 123 9.30 3.30 -3.14
CA GLY A 123 10.30 4.17 -3.79
C GLY A 123 10.84 3.59 -5.10
N LEU A 124 10.08 2.72 -5.77
CA LEU A 124 10.49 2.06 -7.02
C LEU A 124 10.86 3.08 -8.09
N TYR A 125 10.11 4.16 -8.18
CA TYR A 125 10.21 5.17 -9.22
C TYR A 125 11.27 6.25 -8.98
N ASP A 126 11.92 6.26 -7.82
CA ASP A 126 12.91 7.27 -7.50
C ASP A 126 14.17 7.14 -8.36
N GLY A 127 14.52 8.22 -9.06
CA GLY A 127 15.68 8.28 -9.93
C GLY A 127 15.52 7.61 -11.30
N ILE A 128 14.30 7.13 -11.64
CA ILE A 128 13.97 6.58 -12.96
C ILE A 128 13.84 7.72 -13.97
N PHE A 129 14.12 7.47 -15.22
CA PHE A 129 13.89 8.44 -16.28
C PHE A 129 12.79 8.01 -17.26
N PHE A 130 12.22 8.98 -17.95
CA PHE A 130 11.32 8.74 -19.08
C PHE A 130 12.13 8.11 -20.22
N HIS A 131 11.81 6.90 -20.56
CA HIS A 131 12.57 6.13 -21.55
C HIS A 131 11.97 6.17 -22.95
N ARG A 132 10.70 6.60 -23.06
CA ARG A 132 10.01 6.76 -24.33
C ARG A 132 9.08 7.97 -24.26
N VAL A 133 9.32 8.91 -25.14
CA VAL A 133 8.60 10.19 -25.23
C VAL A 133 8.21 10.40 -26.68
N ILE A 134 6.92 10.58 -26.93
CA ILE A 134 6.36 10.76 -28.28
C ILE A 134 5.45 11.97 -28.23
N ASN A 135 5.87 13.02 -28.89
CA ASN A 135 5.07 14.24 -29.03
C ASN A 135 3.73 13.95 -29.68
N ASP A 136 2.68 14.67 -29.27
CA ASP A 136 1.28 14.46 -29.69
C ASP A 136 0.76 13.05 -29.37
N PHE A 137 1.30 12.37 -28.33
CA PHE A 137 0.86 11.05 -27.93
C PHE A 137 1.07 10.79 -26.42
N VAL A 138 2.21 10.20 -26.01
CA VAL A 138 2.44 9.81 -24.61
C VAL A 138 3.88 10.05 -24.17
N THR A 139 4.05 10.26 -22.86
CA THR A 139 5.34 10.19 -22.15
C THR A 139 5.36 8.98 -21.23
N GLN A 140 6.28 8.04 -21.43
CA GLN A 140 6.33 6.75 -20.75
C GLN A 140 7.53 6.61 -19.84
N SER A 141 7.31 6.08 -18.64
CA SER A 141 8.29 5.80 -17.60
C SER A 141 7.94 4.52 -16.83
N GLY A 142 8.50 4.34 -15.63
CA GLY A 142 8.15 3.27 -14.70
C GLY A 142 8.98 1.98 -14.83
N ASP A 143 9.96 1.93 -15.73
CA ASP A 143 10.88 0.79 -15.84
C ASP A 143 12.03 0.92 -14.82
N PRO A 144 12.13 0.00 -13.82
CA PRO A 144 13.19 0.05 -12.80
C PRO A 144 14.61 -0.10 -13.35
N GLU A 145 14.78 -0.67 -14.56
CA GLU A 145 16.07 -0.77 -15.25
C GLU A 145 16.53 0.59 -15.82
N CYS A 146 15.63 1.59 -15.88
CA CYS A 146 15.89 2.92 -16.39
C CYS A 146 16.39 3.90 -15.32
N LYS A 147 17.30 3.47 -14.45
CA LYS A 147 17.95 4.34 -13.46
C LYS A 147 19.31 4.81 -13.98
N ALA A 148 19.59 6.12 -13.87
CA ALA A 148 20.87 6.67 -14.20
C ALA A 148 21.92 6.33 -13.13
N ASN A 149 22.93 5.56 -13.48
CA ASN A 149 24.10 5.30 -12.64
C ASN A 149 25.19 6.34 -12.92
N GLY A 150 24.96 7.59 -12.54
CA GLY A 150 25.95 8.68 -12.59
C GLY A 150 25.92 9.55 -13.85
N VAL A 151 26.02 9.00 -15.05
CA VAL A 151 25.94 9.75 -16.30
C VAL A 151 24.89 9.15 -17.20
N TYR A 152 23.90 9.95 -17.55
CA TYR A 152 22.90 9.55 -18.54
C TYR A 152 23.56 9.39 -19.91
N VAL A 153 23.39 8.24 -20.53
CA VAL A 153 23.83 7.95 -21.89
C VAL A 153 22.58 7.53 -22.68
N PRO A 154 22.19 8.29 -23.72
CA PRO A 154 21.08 7.92 -24.58
C PRO A 154 21.28 6.51 -25.15
N GLY A 155 20.25 5.65 -25.03
CA GLY A 155 20.30 4.27 -25.50
C GLY A 155 20.89 3.25 -24.50
N LEU A 156 21.30 3.66 -23.31
CA LEU A 156 21.75 2.75 -22.26
C LEU A 156 20.90 2.93 -20.96
N PRO A 157 20.68 1.85 -20.21
CA PRO A 157 20.97 0.45 -20.56
C PRO A 157 20.14 -0.03 -21.76
N ALA A 158 20.67 -0.99 -22.54
CA ALA A 158 19.99 -1.54 -23.71
C ALA A 158 18.63 -2.22 -23.39
N GLN A 159 18.38 -2.52 -22.10
CA GLN A 159 17.17 -3.17 -21.62
C GLN A 159 16.12 -2.17 -21.10
N CYS A 160 16.45 -0.90 -21.00
CA CYS A 160 15.54 0.14 -20.55
C CYS A 160 14.33 0.25 -21.49
N GLY A 161 13.13 0.16 -20.92
CA GLY A 161 11.86 0.09 -21.64
C GLY A 161 11.26 -1.33 -21.71
N SER A 162 12.00 -2.37 -21.29
CA SER A 162 11.55 -3.75 -21.28
C SER A 162 11.58 -4.40 -19.88
N GLY A 163 11.98 -3.66 -18.86
CA GLY A 163 12.05 -4.12 -17.48
C GLY A 163 10.71 -3.97 -16.73
N GLY A 164 10.67 -4.52 -15.53
CA GLY A 164 9.57 -4.48 -14.58
C GLY A 164 9.97 -5.13 -13.28
N THR A 165 9.03 -5.25 -12.33
CA THR A 165 9.24 -5.95 -11.04
C THR A 165 9.19 -7.45 -11.20
N GLY A 166 8.49 -7.94 -12.22
CA GLY A 166 8.17 -9.35 -12.47
C GLY A 166 6.84 -9.77 -11.85
N GLU A 167 6.10 -8.85 -11.24
CA GLU A 167 4.76 -9.07 -10.68
C GLU A 167 3.74 -8.38 -11.58
N THR A 168 3.02 -9.16 -12.39
CA THR A 168 2.05 -8.61 -13.34
C THR A 168 0.66 -8.53 -12.74
N ILE A 169 -0.11 -7.56 -13.22
CA ILE A 169 -1.51 -7.33 -12.84
C ILE A 169 -2.45 -7.58 -14.01
N PRO A 170 -3.71 -7.94 -13.75
CA PRO A 170 -4.73 -8.08 -14.79
C PRO A 170 -5.08 -6.75 -15.46
N LEU A 171 -5.48 -6.81 -16.71
CA LEU A 171 -6.00 -5.66 -17.44
C LEU A 171 -7.34 -5.21 -16.85
N GLU A 172 -7.42 -3.96 -16.36
CA GLU A 172 -8.66 -3.37 -15.84
C GLU A 172 -9.22 -2.34 -16.80
N HIS A 173 -10.50 -2.50 -17.13
CA HIS A 173 -11.26 -1.52 -17.90
C HIS A 173 -12.50 -1.07 -17.16
N ASN A 174 -12.83 0.20 -17.34
CA ASN A 174 -14.06 0.78 -16.83
C ASN A 174 -14.59 1.83 -17.79
N GLU A 175 -15.89 1.82 -18.06
CA GLU A 175 -16.57 2.76 -18.97
C GLU A 175 -16.46 4.24 -18.57
N ASN A 176 -16.06 4.51 -17.32
CA ASN A 176 -15.83 5.87 -16.81
C ASN A 176 -14.42 6.39 -17.09
N LEU A 177 -13.53 5.53 -17.59
CA LEU A 177 -12.13 5.83 -17.85
C LEU A 177 -11.84 5.77 -19.35
N SER A 178 -11.09 6.73 -19.85
CA SER A 178 -10.64 6.80 -21.24
C SER A 178 -9.32 7.59 -21.32
N HIS A 179 -8.59 7.42 -22.43
CA HIS A 179 -7.35 8.14 -22.67
C HIS A 179 -7.61 9.57 -23.14
N VAL A 180 -8.23 10.37 -22.25
CA VAL A 180 -8.37 11.82 -22.44
C VAL A 180 -7.04 12.54 -22.24
N ASP A 181 -6.98 13.83 -22.58
CA ASP A 181 -5.81 14.68 -22.28
C ASP A 181 -5.42 14.59 -20.79
N GLY A 182 -4.17 14.32 -20.50
CA GLY A 182 -3.62 14.15 -19.14
C GLY A 182 -3.95 12.81 -18.47
N ALA A 183 -4.63 11.87 -19.11
CA ALA A 183 -4.86 10.54 -18.53
C ALA A 183 -3.56 9.79 -18.27
N ILE A 184 -3.46 9.10 -17.13
CA ILE A 184 -2.39 8.14 -16.87
C ILE A 184 -2.89 6.73 -17.19
N GLY A 185 -2.10 6.00 -18.00
CA GLY A 185 -2.39 4.63 -18.41
C GLY A 185 -1.27 3.67 -18.06
N MET A 186 -1.61 2.40 -17.87
CA MET A 186 -0.68 1.34 -17.56
C MET A 186 -0.11 0.72 -18.83
N ALA A 187 1.21 0.74 -18.98
CA ALA A 187 1.88 0.09 -20.08
C ALA A 187 1.91 -1.44 -19.86
N ARG A 188 1.85 -2.20 -20.94
CA ARG A 188 1.88 -3.66 -20.92
C ARG A 188 2.59 -4.25 -22.13
N GLY A 189 2.92 -5.52 -22.05
CA GLY A 189 3.39 -6.31 -23.18
C GLY A 189 2.26 -6.76 -24.12
N THR A 190 2.51 -7.81 -24.87
CA THR A 190 1.54 -8.38 -25.83
C THR A 190 0.35 -9.03 -25.15
N GLU A 191 0.59 -9.71 -24.03
CA GLU A 191 -0.46 -10.37 -23.26
C GLU A 191 -1.27 -9.34 -22.46
N GLU A 192 -2.59 -9.53 -22.37
CA GLU A 192 -3.48 -8.61 -21.67
C GLU A 192 -3.08 -8.40 -20.20
N ASP A 193 -2.77 -9.48 -19.47
CA ASP A 193 -2.40 -9.47 -18.05
C ASP A 193 -0.88 -9.34 -17.85
N SER A 194 -0.21 -8.50 -18.63
CA SER A 194 1.24 -8.30 -18.58
C SER A 194 1.66 -6.90 -18.13
N ALA A 195 0.74 -6.08 -17.65
CA ALA A 195 1.06 -4.82 -17.00
C ALA A 195 1.81 -5.11 -15.67
N ASP A 196 2.78 -4.25 -15.33
CA ASP A 196 3.62 -4.42 -14.14
C ASP A 196 3.86 -3.03 -13.50
N SER A 197 5.00 -2.40 -13.72
CA SER A 197 5.39 -1.13 -13.13
C SER A 197 5.41 0.05 -14.11
N GLN A 198 5.43 -0.21 -15.43
CA GLN A 198 5.53 0.86 -16.41
C GLN A 198 4.19 1.54 -16.68
N TRP A 199 4.22 2.86 -16.75
CA TRP A 199 3.07 3.72 -17.00
C TRP A 199 3.41 4.85 -17.97
N TYR A 200 2.39 5.48 -18.51
CA TYR A 200 2.53 6.65 -19.38
C TYR A 200 1.46 7.70 -19.08
N ILE A 201 1.75 8.94 -19.42
CA ILE A 201 0.79 10.03 -19.40
C ILE A 201 0.47 10.38 -20.86
N ALA A 202 -0.82 10.42 -21.21
CA ALA A 202 -1.30 10.94 -22.47
C ALA A 202 -1.18 12.48 -22.44
N GLU A 203 -0.35 13.04 -23.29
CA GLU A 203 -0.15 14.50 -23.34
C GLU A 203 -1.20 15.21 -24.18
N THR A 204 -2.02 14.44 -24.86
CA THR A 204 -3.20 14.83 -25.63
C THR A 204 -4.18 13.66 -25.62
N GLU A 205 -5.39 13.83 -26.21
CA GLU A 205 -6.32 12.71 -26.35
C GLU A 205 -5.71 11.55 -27.13
N ALA A 206 -5.70 10.37 -26.53
CA ALA A 206 -5.10 9.16 -27.07
C ALA A 206 -6.11 7.99 -27.14
N HIS A 207 -7.35 8.26 -27.55
CA HIS A 207 -8.46 7.29 -27.61
C HIS A 207 -8.16 6.05 -28.46
N GLY A 208 -7.11 6.09 -29.30
CA GLY A 208 -6.61 4.89 -29.97
C GLY A 208 -6.07 3.81 -29.03
N LEU A 209 -5.89 4.13 -27.74
CA LEU A 209 -5.46 3.19 -26.69
C LEU A 209 -6.64 2.59 -25.92
N ASP A 210 -7.83 3.15 -26.05
CA ASP A 210 -9.04 2.66 -25.38
C ASP A 210 -9.47 1.29 -25.95
N PRO A 211 -10.07 0.41 -25.12
CA PRO A 211 -10.40 -0.96 -25.49
C PRO A 211 -11.34 -1.05 -26.71
N GLU A 212 -12.28 -0.12 -26.84
CA GLU A 212 -13.23 -0.11 -27.97
C GLU A 212 -12.58 0.21 -29.33
N ASN A 213 -11.38 0.74 -29.31
CA ASN A 213 -10.63 1.13 -30.51
C ASN A 213 -9.49 0.15 -30.86
N ARG A 214 -9.41 -1.00 -30.15
CA ARG A 214 -8.31 -1.95 -30.28
C ARG A 214 -8.79 -3.40 -30.29
N ASP A 215 -8.15 -4.21 -31.10
CA ASP A 215 -8.41 -5.66 -31.17
C ASP A 215 -7.64 -6.47 -30.09
N ASP A 216 -6.66 -5.84 -29.39
CA ASP A 216 -5.80 -6.46 -28.38
C ASP A 216 -6.23 -6.17 -26.92
N GLY A 217 -7.45 -5.68 -26.71
CA GLY A 217 -7.99 -5.33 -25.41
C GLY A 217 -7.65 -3.92 -24.91
N GLY A 218 -6.78 -3.17 -25.60
CA GLY A 218 -6.41 -1.82 -25.19
C GLY A 218 -5.54 -1.75 -23.93
N TYR A 219 -5.57 -0.60 -23.25
CA TYR A 219 -4.75 -0.32 -22.07
C TYR A 219 -5.61 0.21 -20.92
N ALA A 220 -5.24 -0.12 -19.69
CA ALA A 220 -5.91 0.39 -18.50
C ALA A 220 -5.57 1.87 -18.26
N THR A 221 -6.60 2.71 -18.14
CA THR A 221 -6.51 4.07 -17.61
C THR A 221 -6.91 4.02 -16.14
N PHE A 222 -6.22 4.76 -15.25
CA PHE A 222 -6.47 4.64 -13.82
C PHE A 222 -6.35 5.95 -13.03
N GLY A 223 -6.11 7.08 -13.71
CA GLY A 223 -6.00 8.42 -13.11
C GLY A 223 -5.84 9.51 -14.15
N ILE A 224 -5.61 10.74 -13.68
CA ILE A 224 -5.46 11.92 -14.52
C ILE A 224 -4.53 12.95 -13.86
N VAL A 225 -3.78 13.69 -14.67
CA VAL A 225 -3.02 14.87 -14.23
C VAL A 225 -4.00 15.96 -13.76
N ARG A 226 -3.74 16.53 -12.59
CA ARG A 226 -4.52 17.65 -12.03
C ARG A 226 -3.76 18.96 -12.04
N ASP A 227 -2.44 18.91 -11.94
CA ASP A 227 -1.58 20.11 -11.97
C ASP A 227 -0.24 19.76 -12.62
N GLY A 228 0.45 20.73 -13.21
CA GLY A 228 1.73 20.51 -13.88
C GLY A 228 1.64 19.93 -15.30
N MET A 229 0.49 20.07 -15.97
CA MET A 229 0.33 19.59 -17.36
C MET A 229 1.29 20.30 -18.34
N SER A 230 1.69 21.52 -18.06
CA SER A 230 2.74 22.22 -18.82
C SER A 230 4.10 21.50 -18.78
N HIS A 231 4.43 20.82 -17.68
CA HIS A 231 5.63 19.99 -17.59
C HIS A 231 5.49 18.71 -18.39
N VAL A 232 4.32 18.07 -18.39
CA VAL A 232 4.04 16.88 -19.23
C VAL A 232 4.28 17.22 -20.70
N ARG A 233 3.69 18.32 -21.18
CA ARG A 233 3.86 18.79 -22.57
C ARG A 233 5.29 19.19 -22.89
N ALA A 234 5.98 19.85 -21.96
CA ALA A 234 7.39 20.19 -22.16
C ALA A 234 8.31 18.95 -22.20
N ILE A 235 7.98 17.90 -21.45
CA ILE A 235 8.65 16.59 -21.53
C ILE A 235 8.37 15.94 -22.89
N ALA A 236 7.15 16.00 -23.38
CA ALA A 236 6.77 15.44 -24.68
C ALA A 236 7.56 16.07 -25.85
N GLU A 237 7.98 17.33 -25.71
CA GLU A 237 8.73 18.10 -26.71
C GLU A 237 10.26 18.00 -26.58
N VAL A 238 10.81 17.29 -25.57
CA VAL A 238 12.27 17.19 -25.43
C VAL A 238 12.91 16.53 -26.66
N PRO A 239 14.13 16.88 -27.03
CA PRO A 239 14.84 16.23 -28.12
C PRO A 239 15.00 14.73 -27.87
N THR A 240 14.54 13.91 -28.81
CA THR A 240 14.66 12.46 -28.75
C THR A 240 15.65 11.91 -29.77
N SER A 241 16.18 10.72 -29.50
CA SER A 241 16.95 9.95 -30.46
C SER A 241 16.02 9.29 -31.48
N ASP A 242 16.43 9.25 -32.73
CA ASP A 242 15.74 8.63 -33.87
C ASP A 242 14.38 9.27 -34.25
N ASP A 243 13.48 8.49 -34.86
CA ASP A 243 12.21 8.97 -35.38
C ASP A 243 11.34 9.56 -34.27
N PRO A 244 10.83 10.79 -34.42
CA PRO A 244 9.95 11.41 -33.43
C PRO A 244 8.63 10.67 -33.21
N THR A 245 8.23 9.74 -34.08
CA THR A 245 7.02 8.93 -33.87
C THR A 245 7.20 7.87 -32.78
N GLY A 246 8.44 7.51 -32.43
CA GLY A 246 8.76 6.54 -31.39
C GLY A 246 8.14 5.16 -31.58
N THR A 247 7.63 4.89 -32.77
CA THR A 247 6.90 3.67 -33.12
C THR A 247 7.71 2.80 -34.04
N ASP A 248 8.69 2.08 -33.51
CA ASP A 248 9.21 0.91 -34.20
C ASP A 248 8.48 -0.32 -33.64
N LEU A 249 7.31 -0.62 -34.18
CA LEU A 249 6.48 -1.75 -33.77
C LEU A 249 7.15 -3.11 -34.07
N ASP A 250 8.14 -3.13 -34.94
CA ASP A 250 8.86 -4.33 -35.33
C ASP A 250 10.07 -4.61 -34.42
N ASN A 251 10.48 -3.63 -33.61
CA ASN A 251 11.63 -3.74 -32.72
C ASN A 251 11.28 -3.20 -31.31
N PRO A 252 10.85 -4.05 -30.37
CA PRO A 252 10.53 -3.63 -28.99
C PRO A 252 11.75 -3.08 -28.22
N PHE A 253 12.96 -3.28 -28.71
CA PHE A 253 14.20 -2.71 -28.17
C PHE A 253 14.65 -1.44 -28.90
N SER A 254 13.77 -0.85 -29.71
CA SER A 254 14.02 0.42 -30.36
C SER A 254 14.32 1.50 -29.34
N THR A 255 15.31 2.35 -29.64
CA THR A 255 15.59 3.58 -28.89
C THR A 255 14.78 4.76 -29.39
N ALA A 256 13.87 4.55 -30.35
CA ALA A 256 13.01 5.59 -30.88
C ALA A 256 12.19 6.25 -29.77
N GLY A 257 12.14 7.58 -29.77
CA GLY A 257 11.48 8.35 -28.71
C GLY A 257 12.26 8.45 -27.41
N ARG A 258 13.50 7.98 -27.34
CA ARG A 258 14.33 8.15 -26.16
C ARG A 258 14.87 9.58 -26.07
N PRO A 259 14.67 10.28 -24.93
CA PRO A 259 15.25 11.60 -24.71
C PRO A 259 16.77 11.63 -24.94
N VAL A 260 17.25 12.64 -25.61
CA VAL A 260 18.72 12.86 -25.83
C VAL A 260 19.39 13.31 -24.54
N TYR A 261 18.65 14.06 -23.72
CA TYR A 261 19.07 14.51 -22.40
C TYR A 261 18.30 13.77 -21.35
N GLU A 262 18.88 13.61 -20.16
CA GLU A 262 18.21 12.99 -19.03
C GLU A 262 16.91 13.72 -18.73
N THR A 263 15.80 12.98 -18.81
CA THR A 263 14.48 13.43 -18.44
C THR A 263 14.03 12.53 -17.30
N LYS A 264 14.13 13.04 -16.06
CA LYS A 264 14.21 12.21 -14.87
C LYS A 264 13.07 12.47 -13.91
N ILE A 265 12.59 11.41 -13.29
CA ILE A 265 11.80 11.42 -12.07
C ILE A 265 12.78 11.48 -10.89
N ASN A 266 12.78 12.59 -10.14
CA ASN A 266 13.58 12.69 -8.92
C ASN A 266 12.98 11.84 -7.81
N SER A 267 11.67 11.95 -7.62
CA SER A 267 10.87 11.15 -6.69
C SER A 267 9.40 11.14 -7.10
N ILE A 268 8.67 10.11 -6.67
CA ILE A 268 7.19 10.10 -6.64
C ILE A 268 6.76 9.93 -5.19
N THR A 269 5.82 10.74 -4.73
CA THR A 269 5.38 10.75 -3.34
C THR A 269 3.86 10.84 -3.25
N MET A 270 3.23 9.98 -2.45
CA MET A 270 1.84 10.14 -2.08
C MET A 270 1.69 11.39 -1.23
N ILE A 271 0.88 12.35 -1.69
CA ILE A 271 0.76 13.66 -1.03
C ILE A 271 -0.56 13.85 -0.28
N GLY A 272 -1.56 13.01 -0.54
CA GLY A 272 -2.85 13.10 0.14
C GLY A 272 -3.96 12.42 -0.62
N VAL A 273 -5.17 12.82 -0.31
CA VAL A 273 -6.40 12.44 -1.01
C VAL A 273 -7.18 13.67 -1.44
N ALA A 274 -7.89 13.59 -2.54
CA ALA A 274 -8.76 14.67 -3.00
C ALA A 274 -9.87 14.94 -1.97
N ASP A 275 -10.06 16.21 -1.60
CA ASP A 275 -11.05 16.65 -0.61
C ASP A 275 -11.79 17.89 -1.12
N PRO A 276 -12.66 17.75 -2.15
CA PRO A 276 -13.34 18.86 -2.81
C PRO A 276 -14.30 19.62 -1.89
N ASN A 277 -14.68 19.05 -0.76
CA ASN A 277 -15.62 19.65 0.20
C ASN A 277 -14.97 20.03 1.53
N GLY A 278 -13.69 19.79 1.73
CA GLY A 278 -12.97 20.04 3.00
C GLY A 278 -13.42 19.11 4.14
N GLU A 279 -13.84 17.88 3.84
CA GLU A 279 -14.41 16.94 4.81
C GLU A 279 -13.40 16.45 5.83
N LEU A 280 -12.14 16.23 5.43
CA LEU A 280 -11.05 15.82 6.32
C LEU A 280 -10.68 16.89 7.33
N SER A 281 -10.70 18.16 6.93
CA SER A 281 -10.43 19.27 7.84
C SER A 281 -11.51 19.42 8.92
N ILE A 282 -12.75 19.04 8.63
CA ILE A 282 -13.87 19.02 9.58
C ILE A 282 -13.71 17.86 10.57
N GLN A 283 -13.28 16.68 10.11
CA GLN A 283 -13.08 15.49 10.96
C GLN A 283 -11.95 15.70 11.97
N THR A 284 -10.81 16.21 11.54
CA THR A 284 -9.67 16.51 12.44
C THR A 284 -10.03 17.54 13.51
N SER A 285 -10.88 18.51 13.21
CA SER A 285 -11.35 19.49 14.20
C SER A 285 -12.34 18.90 15.22
N SER A 286 -13.02 17.80 14.93
CA SER A 286 -13.94 17.10 15.83
C SER A 286 -13.23 16.05 16.70
N GLU A 287 -12.17 15.41 16.23
CA GLU A 287 -11.42 14.40 17.00
C GLU A 287 -10.52 15.00 18.08
N GLU A 288 -10.01 16.21 17.92
CA GLU A 288 -9.25 16.91 18.98
C GLU A 288 -10.08 17.16 20.27
N THR A 289 -11.40 17.00 20.22
CA THR A 289 -12.31 17.22 21.37
C THR A 289 -12.70 15.93 22.09
N GLU A 290 -12.48 14.75 21.52
CA GLU A 290 -12.70 13.45 22.17
C GLU A 290 -11.39 12.81 22.61
N SER A 291 -10.85 13.24 23.76
CA SER A 291 -9.63 12.65 24.31
C SER A 291 -9.84 11.16 24.65
N SER A 292 -8.87 10.34 24.25
CA SER A 292 -8.73 8.89 24.38
C SER A 292 -8.80 8.28 25.80
N VAL A 293 -9.66 8.78 26.69
CA VAL A 293 -9.79 8.28 28.08
C VAL A 293 -10.72 7.06 28.18
N GLY A 294 -11.60 6.83 27.18
CA GLY A 294 -12.65 5.83 27.29
C GLY A 294 -12.20 4.37 27.21
N THR A 295 -11.31 4.04 26.29
CA THR A 295 -11.03 2.63 25.94
C THR A 295 -10.11 1.92 26.94
N THR A 296 -9.12 2.62 27.49
CA THR A 296 -8.18 2.06 28.47
C THR A 296 -8.85 1.72 29.81
N VAL A 297 -9.88 2.48 30.22
CA VAL A 297 -10.60 2.26 31.49
C VAL A 297 -11.51 1.05 31.41
N VAL A 298 -12.16 0.78 30.28
CA VAL A 298 -13.08 -0.37 30.12
C VAL A 298 -12.30 -1.69 30.16
N PHE A 299 -11.14 -1.78 29.52
CA PHE A 299 -10.32 -2.99 29.55
C PHE A 299 -9.70 -3.22 30.94
N ALA A 300 -9.22 -2.20 31.63
CA ALA A 300 -8.71 -2.33 32.99
C ALA A 300 -9.79 -2.79 33.98
N GLY A 301 -11.05 -2.31 33.85
CA GLY A 301 -12.17 -2.75 34.67
C GLY A 301 -12.53 -4.22 34.46
N LEU A 302 -12.54 -4.69 33.21
CA LEU A 302 -12.84 -6.10 32.90
C LEU A 302 -11.78 -7.06 33.46
N PHE A 303 -10.49 -6.68 33.42
CA PHE A 303 -9.38 -7.46 33.98
C PHE A 303 -9.47 -7.60 35.49
N VAL A 304 -9.86 -6.55 36.22
CA VAL A 304 -10.03 -6.60 37.68
C VAL A 304 -11.15 -7.55 38.07
N PHE A 305 -12.30 -7.55 37.35
CA PHE A 305 -13.42 -8.46 37.62
C PHE A 305 -13.08 -9.91 37.34
N VAL A 306 -12.32 -10.20 36.26
CA VAL A 306 -11.89 -11.56 35.92
C VAL A 306 -10.86 -12.05 36.95
N ALA A 307 -9.91 -11.24 37.38
CA ALA A 307 -8.94 -11.61 38.42
C ALA A 307 -9.58 -11.86 39.79
N LEU A 308 -10.55 -11.06 40.18
CA LEU A 308 -11.33 -11.26 41.42
C LEU A 308 -12.20 -12.52 41.35
N GLY A 309 -12.80 -12.81 40.21
CA GLY A 309 -13.57 -14.04 39.99
C GLY A 309 -12.75 -15.32 40.09
N ILE A 310 -11.57 -15.33 39.48
CA ILE A 310 -10.59 -16.44 39.57
C ILE A 310 -10.06 -16.60 40.99
N GLY A 311 -9.75 -15.51 41.69
CA GLY A 311 -9.31 -15.51 43.07
C GLY A 311 -10.39 -16.12 43.99
N TYR A 312 -11.68 -15.77 43.80
CA TYR A 312 -12.79 -16.32 44.58
C TYR A 312 -12.96 -17.84 44.35
N VAL A 313 -12.86 -18.33 43.12
CA VAL A 313 -12.94 -19.76 42.83
C VAL A 313 -11.79 -20.56 43.45
N ILE A 314 -10.57 -20.01 43.46
CA ILE A 314 -9.39 -20.66 44.08
C ILE A 314 -9.58 -20.74 45.61
N ILE A 315 -10.02 -19.67 46.26
CA ILE A 315 -10.25 -19.64 47.69
C ILE A 315 -11.37 -20.61 48.08
N LYS A 316 -12.45 -20.66 47.32
CA LYS A 316 -13.57 -21.59 47.57
C LYS A 316 -13.14 -23.05 47.43
N ASN A 317 -12.40 -23.42 46.40
CA ASN A 317 -11.89 -24.78 46.22
C ASN A 317 -10.92 -25.21 47.34
N ASN A 318 -10.03 -24.32 47.80
CA ASN A 318 -9.13 -24.63 48.88
C ASN A 318 -9.86 -24.82 50.23
N SER A 319 -10.94 -24.06 50.50
CA SER A 319 -11.75 -24.22 51.72
C SER A 319 -12.58 -25.51 51.74
N GLU A 320 -13.02 -26.02 50.58
CA GLU A 320 -13.71 -27.30 50.46
C GLU A 320 -12.73 -28.48 50.62
N GLU A 321 -11.48 -28.37 50.17
CA GLU A 321 -10.45 -29.40 50.33
C GLU A 321 -9.96 -29.50 51.78
N GLU A 322 -9.81 -28.38 52.53
CA GLU A 322 -9.52 -28.38 53.95
C GLU A 322 -10.66 -28.96 54.78
N ALA A 323 -11.90 -28.67 54.45
CA ALA A 323 -13.08 -29.23 55.15
C ALA A 323 -13.14 -30.77 55.03
N THR A 324 -12.85 -31.33 53.85
CA THR A 324 -12.82 -32.78 53.64
C THR A 324 -11.68 -33.48 54.37
N ILE A 325 -10.54 -32.85 54.54
CA ILE A 325 -9.40 -33.37 55.31
C ILE A 325 -9.76 -33.41 56.79
N TYR A 326 -10.34 -32.37 57.36
CA TYR A 326 -10.80 -32.32 58.75
C TYR A 326 -11.90 -33.36 59.05
N GLU A 327 -12.85 -33.61 58.14
CA GLU A 327 -13.85 -34.70 58.30
C GLU A 327 -13.20 -36.09 58.28
N ALA A 328 -12.19 -36.32 57.46
CA ALA A 328 -11.47 -37.59 57.39
C ALA A 328 -10.68 -37.89 58.68
N GLU A 329 -9.97 -36.88 59.20
CA GLU A 329 -9.24 -37.01 60.50
C GLU A 329 -10.16 -37.28 61.66
N LEU A 330 -11.36 -36.64 61.76
CA LEU A 330 -12.36 -36.85 62.80
C LEU A 330 -12.96 -38.26 62.78
N ILE A 331 -13.05 -38.89 61.62
CA ILE A 331 -13.56 -40.26 61.46
C ILE A 331 -12.52 -41.28 61.92
N GLU A 332 -11.23 -41.06 61.65
CA GLU A 332 -10.12 -41.91 62.06
C GLU A 332 -9.90 -41.87 63.58
N GLU A 333 -10.05 -40.72 64.23
CA GLU A 333 -9.92 -40.55 65.70
C GLU A 333 -11.09 -41.25 66.44
N LYS A 334 -12.29 -41.25 65.85
CA LYS A 334 -13.46 -41.95 66.43
C LYS A 334 -13.37 -43.48 66.34
N ASP A 335 -12.71 -44.04 65.32
CA ASP A 335 -12.55 -45.48 65.17
C ASP A 335 -11.46 -46.05 66.13
N THR A 336 -10.42 -45.28 66.38
CA THR A 336 -9.36 -45.68 67.35
C THR A 336 -9.82 -45.65 68.79
N SER A 337 -10.82 -44.83 69.16
CA SER A 337 -11.40 -44.77 70.53
C SER A 337 -12.37 -45.91 70.87
N LYS A 338 -12.76 -46.74 69.94
CA LYS A 338 -13.63 -47.92 70.15
C LYS A 338 -12.93 -49.26 70.34
N THR A 339 -11.59 -49.27 70.31
CA THR A 339 -10.80 -50.50 70.37
C THR A 339 -9.89 -50.55 71.63
N THR A 340 -10.15 -49.75 72.68
CA THR A 340 -9.50 -49.85 74.00
C THR A 340 -10.53 -50.24 75.06
#